data_f9f7517c967965dd8285886a5be3c745
#
_entry.id   f9f7517c967965dd8285886a5be3c745
#
_cell.length_a   1.000
_cell.length_b   1.000
_cell.length_c   1.000
_cell.angle_alpha   90.00
_cell.angle_beta   90.00
_cell.angle_gamma   90.00
#
_symmetry.space_group_name_H-M   'P 1'
#
loop_
_entity.id
_entity.type
_entity.pdbx_description
1 polymer ?
#
loop_
_entity_poly.entity_id
_entity_poly.type
_entity_poly.pdbx_seq_one_letter_code
_entity_poly.pdbx_strand_id
1 'polypeptide(L)'
;MARLSGLILTLLLIVGATGLLSAPVMAMDTMESSALERGEQIFNSNCAACQMGGGNVIRANRTLKSSDLNDHVEAYSSSPLEALEHEIEDGLNAMPSYADTLSDEEIMAVATYVEQRAELGWSRR
;
A
#
# COMPACT_ATOMS: atom_id res chain seq x y z
N MET A 1 -47.60 -37.52 39.04
CA MET A 1 -46.61 -36.53 39.40
C MET A 1 -45.25 -37.04 38.90
N ALA A 2 -44.98 -36.88 37.62
CA ALA A 2 -43.67 -37.15 37.06
C ALA A 2 -43.75 -36.75 35.59
N ARG A 3 -43.27 -35.59 35.17
CA ARG A 3 -42.97 -35.20 33.78
C ARG A 3 -42.60 -33.69 33.67
N LEU A 4 -41.74 -33.19 34.60
CA LEU A 4 -41.24 -31.81 34.50
C LEU A 4 -39.70 -31.68 34.62
N SER A 5 -38.98 -32.80 34.63
CA SER A 5 -37.52 -32.78 34.80
C SER A 5 -36.71 -32.97 33.51
N GLY A 6 -37.38 -33.15 32.37
CA GLY A 6 -36.71 -33.43 31.08
C GLY A 6 -36.42 -32.24 30.19
N LEU A 7 -36.94 -31.05 30.49
CA LEU A 7 -36.88 -29.89 29.58
C LEU A 7 -35.81 -28.84 29.95
N ILE A 8 -35.13 -28.98 31.08
CA ILE A 8 -34.12 -28.01 31.55
C ILE A 8 -32.70 -28.42 31.18
N LEU A 9 -32.48 -29.69 30.85
CA LEU A 9 -31.13 -30.20 30.55
C LEU A 9 -30.69 -30.02 29.06
N THR A 10 -31.62 -29.70 28.15
CA THR A 10 -31.31 -29.51 26.72
C THR A 10 -31.05 -28.07 26.30
N LEU A 11 -31.23 -27.09 27.21
CA LEU A 11 -31.02 -25.67 26.91
C LEU A 11 -29.61 -25.14 27.27
N LEU A 12 -28.76 -25.94 27.89
CA LEU A 12 -27.41 -25.56 28.37
C LEU A 12 -26.26 -25.96 27.46
N LEU A 13 -26.54 -26.59 26.32
CA LEU A 13 -25.49 -27.05 25.37
C LEU A 13 -25.37 -26.22 24.08
N ILE A 14 -26.10 -25.10 23.93
CA ILE A 14 -26.07 -24.28 22.71
C ILE A 14 -25.30 -22.96 22.89
N VAL A 15 -24.80 -22.63 24.06
CA VAL A 15 -24.07 -21.37 24.35
C VAL A 15 -22.54 -21.49 24.21
N GLY A 16 -22.02 -22.65 23.82
CA GLY A 16 -20.57 -22.93 23.82
C GLY A 16 -19.82 -22.85 22.49
N ALA A 17 -20.43 -22.41 21.38
CA ALA A 17 -19.80 -22.55 20.06
C ALA A 17 -19.77 -21.27 19.21
N THR A 18 -19.81 -20.07 19.79
CA THR A 18 -19.70 -18.81 19.03
C THR A 18 -18.53 -17.94 19.47
N GLY A 19 -17.41 -18.52 19.76
CA GLY A 19 -16.25 -17.74 20.16
C GLY A 19 -14.98 -18.30 19.58
N LEU A 20 -14.65 -18.04 18.29
CA LEU A 20 -13.28 -18.17 17.79
C LEU A 20 -13.23 -17.98 16.25
N LEU A 21 -13.60 -16.78 15.77
CA LEU A 21 -13.28 -16.35 14.41
C LEU A 21 -13.07 -14.83 14.37
N SER A 22 -12.20 -14.35 15.27
CA SER A 22 -11.84 -12.92 15.29
C SER A 22 -10.33 -12.80 15.43
N ALA A 23 -9.57 -13.19 14.39
CA ALA A 23 -8.19 -12.77 14.20
C ALA A 23 -7.71 -13.26 12.83
N PRO A 24 -7.70 -12.38 11.84
CA PRO A 24 -6.46 -11.94 11.23
C PRO A 24 -6.44 -10.48 10.73
N VAL A 25 -7.43 -9.66 11.07
CA VAL A 25 -7.50 -8.28 10.55
C VAL A 25 -6.34 -7.40 11.04
N MET A 26 -5.90 -7.58 12.27
CA MET A 26 -4.81 -6.76 12.85
C MET A 26 -3.42 -7.02 12.24
N ALA A 27 -3.17 -8.20 11.66
CA ALA A 27 -1.88 -8.54 11.08
C ALA A 27 -1.67 -7.89 9.71
N MET A 28 -2.73 -7.72 8.92
CA MET A 28 -2.66 -7.08 7.59
C MET A 28 -2.38 -5.58 7.71
N ASP A 29 -3.06 -4.88 8.62
CA ASP A 29 -2.83 -3.45 8.86
C ASP A 29 -1.39 -3.14 9.30
N THR A 30 -0.79 -4.04 10.09
CA THR A 30 0.58 -3.85 10.57
C THR A 30 1.60 -4.07 9.45
N MET A 31 1.38 -5.02 8.57
CA MET A 31 2.28 -5.28 7.43
C MET A 31 2.20 -4.18 6.38
N GLU A 32 1.01 -3.69 6.08
CA GLU A 32 0.82 -2.57 5.16
C GLU A 32 1.45 -1.28 5.70
N SER A 33 1.26 -0.96 6.98
CA SER A 33 1.91 0.18 7.63
C SER A 33 3.43 0.08 7.56
N SER A 34 4.01 -1.09 7.79
CA SER A 34 5.47 -1.30 7.73
C SER A 34 6.02 -1.17 6.30
N ALA A 35 5.27 -1.61 5.29
CA ALA A 35 5.65 -1.47 3.89
C ALA A 35 5.63 0.01 3.45
N LEU A 36 4.61 0.77 3.87
CA LEU A 36 4.54 2.21 3.61
C LEU A 36 5.65 3.00 4.27
N GLU A 37 5.99 2.68 5.53
CA GLU A 37 7.13 3.30 6.23
C GLU A 37 8.46 2.99 5.52
N ARG A 38 8.63 1.75 5.04
CA ARG A 38 9.80 1.37 4.26
C ARG A 38 9.84 2.13 2.94
N GLY A 39 8.73 2.22 2.23
CA GLY A 39 8.60 2.99 0.99
C GLY A 39 8.95 4.46 1.17
N GLU A 40 8.48 5.09 2.25
CA GLU A 40 8.83 6.47 2.60
C GLU A 40 10.33 6.65 2.83
N GLN A 41 10.98 5.73 3.55
CA GLN A 41 12.42 5.78 3.78
C GLN A 41 13.21 5.68 2.47
N ILE A 42 12.82 4.76 1.58
CA ILE A 42 13.45 4.59 0.27
C ILE A 42 13.25 5.83 -0.59
N PHE A 43 12.03 6.37 -0.63
CA PHE A 43 11.71 7.60 -1.35
C PHE A 43 12.57 8.77 -0.89
N ASN A 44 12.65 8.97 0.41
CA ASN A 44 13.44 10.06 1.00
C ASN A 44 14.95 9.93 0.70
N SER A 45 15.45 8.71 0.61
CA SER A 45 16.87 8.45 0.36
C SER A 45 17.27 8.53 -1.11
N ASN A 46 16.37 8.16 -2.04
CA ASN A 46 16.72 7.97 -3.46
C ASN A 46 15.96 8.91 -4.41
N CYS A 47 14.74 9.31 -4.07
CA CYS A 47 13.84 10.01 -5.00
C CYS A 47 13.64 11.49 -4.63
N ALA A 48 13.64 11.81 -3.34
CA ALA A 48 13.27 13.14 -2.83
C ALA A 48 14.16 14.28 -3.32
N ALA A 49 15.41 13.99 -3.72
CA ALA A 49 16.29 15.02 -4.29
C ALA A 49 15.68 15.70 -5.52
N CYS A 50 14.95 14.94 -6.34
CA CYS A 50 14.29 15.45 -7.54
C CYS A 50 12.77 15.57 -7.38
N GLN A 51 12.14 14.77 -6.49
CA GLN A 51 10.68 14.58 -6.41
C GLN A 51 10.09 14.94 -5.06
N MET A 52 10.78 15.75 -4.25
CA MET A 52 10.31 16.15 -2.92
C MET A 52 8.88 16.72 -2.97
N GLY A 53 8.03 16.20 -2.07
CA GLY A 53 6.63 16.62 -1.97
C GLY A 53 5.79 16.30 -3.21
N GLY A 54 6.20 15.31 -3.98
CA GLY A 54 5.54 14.92 -5.22
C GLY A 54 5.82 15.84 -6.41
N GLY A 55 6.74 16.79 -6.26
CA GLY A 55 7.16 17.68 -7.34
C GLY A 55 8.12 17.00 -8.32
N ASN A 56 8.67 17.79 -9.23
CA ASN A 56 9.76 17.38 -10.11
C ASN A 56 10.62 18.61 -10.45
N VAL A 57 11.84 18.65 -9.94
CA VAL A 57 12.76 19.79 -10.12
C VAL A 57 13.34 19.88 -11.52
N ILE A 58 13.30 18.78 -12.29
CA ILE A 58 13.82 18.74 -13.66
C ILE A 58 12.74 19.13 -14.66
N ARG A 59 11.51 18.66 -14.44
CA ARG A 59 10.35 18.91 -15.30
C ARG A 59 9.12 19.24 -14.45
N ALA A 60 8.85 20.51 -14.25
CA ALA A 60 7.79 20.99 -13.37
C ALA A 60 6.38 20.51 -13.74
N ASN A 61 6.15 20.08 -14.99
CA ASN A 61 4.90 19.52 -15.48
C ASN A 61 4.83 17.99 -15.45
N ARG A 62 5.81 17.33 -14.84
CA ARG A 62 5.86 15.86 -14.66
C ARG A 62 6.00 15.54 -13.18
N THR A 63 5.01 15.92 -12.42
CA THR A 63 4.97 15.67 -10.97
C THR A 63 4.47 14.26 -10.68
N LEU A 64 4.56 13.84 -9.41
CA LEU A 64 3.98 12.58 -8.93
C LEU A 64 2.51 12.74 -8.49
N LYS A 65 1.81 13.76 -8.98
CA LYS A 65 0.36 13.85 -8.79
C LYS A 65 -0.34 12.88 -9.74
N SER A 66 -1.45 12.29 -9.32
CA SER A 66 -2.19 11.31 -10.13
C SER A 66 -2.52 11.81 -11.54
N SER A 67 -2.84 13.10 -11.71
CA SER A 67 -3.09 13.68 -13.04
C SER A 67 -1.87 13.58 -13.95
N ASP A 68 -0.70 13.98 -13.46
CA ASP A 68 0.53 14.00 -14.25
C ASP A 68 1.04 12.56 -14.52
N LEU A 69 0.87 11.67 -13.53
CA LEU A 69 1.19 10.25 -13.70
C LEU A 69 0.30 9.61 -14.79
N ASN A 70 -0.99 9.89 -14.80
CA ASN A 70 -1.89 9.43 -15.87
C ASN A 70 -1.51 9.95 -17.27
N ASP A 71 -0.96 11.15 -17.34
CA ASP A 71 -0.60 11.78 -18.62
C ASP A 71 0.76 11.31 -19.15
N HIS A 72 1.65 10.81 -18.28
CA HIS A 72 3.06 10.62 -18.64
C HIS A 72 3.64 9.24 -18.35
N VAL A 73 2.97 8.40 -17.55
CA VAL A 73 3.40 7.05 -17.22
C VAL A 73 2.49 6.06 -17.93
N GLU A 74 3.11 5.21 -18.77
CA GLU A 74 2.37 4.22 -19.54
C GLU A 74 1.64 3.24 -18.62
N ALA A 75 0.40 2.91 -18.97
CA ALA A 75 -0.48 2.01 -18.23
C ALA A 75 -0.87 2.46 -16.79
N TYR A 76 -0.45 3.63 -16.31
CA TYR A 76 -0.79 4.08 -14.95
C TYR A 76 -2.31 4.10 -14.69
N SER A 77 -3.12 4.52 -15.65
CA SER A 77 -4.58 4.57 -15.51
C SER A 77 -5.25 3.18 -15.33
N SER A 78 -4.60 2.12 -15.78
CA SER A 78 -5.13 0.75 -15.72
C SER A 78 -4.49 -0.12 -14.64
N SER A 79 -3.23 0.10 -14.33
CA SER A 79 -2.43 -0.66 -13.37
C SER A 79 -1.43 0.26 -12.67
N PRO A 80 -1.87 1.14 -11.76
CA PRO A 80 -1.01 2.20 -11.20
C PRO A 80 0.26 1.67 -10.54
N LEU A 81 0.12 0.64 -9.70
CA LEU A 81 1.25 0.09 -8.95
C LEU A 81 2.28 -0.55 -9.88
N GLU A 82 1.84 -1.43 -10.77
CA GLU A 82 2.71 -2.11 -11.75
C GLU A 82 3.42 -1.10 -12.67
N ALA A 83 2.71 -0.05 -13.10
CA ALA A 83 3.29 1.00 -13.91
C ALA A 83 4.40 1.77 -13.17
N LEU A 84 4.19 2.07 -11.88
CA LEU A 84 5.22 2.71 -11.04
C LEU A 84 6.41 1.80 -10.78
N GLU A 85 6.19 0.51 -10.52
CA GLU A 85 7.26 -0.47 -10.35
C GLU A 85 8.14 -0.51 -11.61
N HIS A 86 7.52 -0.62 -12.78
CA HIS A 86 8.23 -0.64 -14.07
C HIS A 86 9.06 0.63 -14.30
N GLU A 87 8.49 1.81 -14.04
CA GLU A 87 9.22 3.08 -14.17
C GLU A 87 10.41 3.20 -13.20
N ILE A 88 10.29 2.63 -12.00
CA ILE A 88 11.38 2.61 -11.02
C ILE A 88 12.47 1.63 -11.45
N GLU A 89 12.10 0.46 -11.94
CA GLU A 89 13.04 -0.55 -12.43
C GLU A 89 13.83 -0.04 -13.64
N ASP A 90 13.14 0.43 -14.65
CA ASP A 90 13.76 0.79 -15.94
C ASP A 90 14.29 2.23 -15.98
N GLY A 91 13.73 3.09 -15.14
CA GLY A 91 13.96 4.53 -15.22
C GLY A 91 13.18 5.18 -16.38
N LEU A 92 13.03 6.48 -16.32
CA LEU A 92 12.32 7.26 -17.35
C LEU A 92 13.00 8.60 -17.63
N ASN A 93 13.50 8.80 -18.83
CA ASN A 93 14.20 10.03 -19.24
C ASN A 93 15.41 10.35 -18.35
N ALA A 94 15.31 11.36 -17.49
CA ALA A 94 16.37 11.74 -16.54
C ALA A 94 16.34 10.95 -15.23
N MET A 95 15.31 10.15 -15.00
CA MET A 95 15.22 9.25 -13.85
C MET A 95 16.07 8.00 -14.11
N PRO A 96 17.04 7.66 -13.24
CA PRO A 96 17.83 6.46 -13.44
C PRO A 96 17.04 5.19 -13.16
N SER A 97 17.48 4.06 -13.71
CA SER A 97 17.03 2.72 -13.33
C SER A 97 17.48 2.39 -11.90
N TYR A 98 16.63 1.74 -11.14
CA TYR A 98 16.92 1.26 -9.79
C TYR A 98 16.97 -0.27 -9.68
N ALA A 99 16.81 -1.02 -10.79
CA ALA A 99 16.84 -2.48 -10.80
C ALA A 99 18.09 -3.09 -10.15
N ASP A 100 19.25 -2.44 -10.31
CA ASP A 100 20.52 -2.91 -9.71
C ASP A 100 20.79 -2.33 -8.31
N THR A 101 19.92 -1.45 -7.81
CA THR A 101 20.13 -0.70 -6.55
C THR A 101 19.15 -1.09 -5.46
N LEU A 102 17.91 -1.39 -5.83
CA LEU A 102 16.82 -1.78 -4.94
C LEU A 102 16.40 -3.21 -5.24
N SER A 103 15.98 -3.96 -4.21
CA SER A 103 15.32 -5.25 -4.40
C SER A 103 13.89 -5.09 -4.91
N ASP A 104 13.30 -6.16 -5.45
CA ASP A 104 11.90 -6.16 -5.91
C ASP A 104 10.94 -5.73 -4.80
N GLU A 105 11.17 -6.18 -3.56
CA GLU A 105 10.37 -5.78 -2.40
C GLU A 105 10.53 -4.29 -2.07
N GLU A 106 11.72 -3.73 -2.25
CA GLU A 106 11.98 -2.31 -2.03
C GLU A 106 11.36 -1.45 -3.13
N ILE A 107 11.38 -1.91 -4.38
CA ILE A 107 10.71 -1.28 -5.51
C ILE A 107 9.20 -1.27 -5.28
N MET A 108 8.61 -2.40 -4.91
CA MET A 108 7.19 -2.51 -4.55
C MET A 108 6.83 -1.57 -3.39
N ALA A 109 7.64 -1.52 -2.34
CA ALA A 109 7.39 -0.66 -1.18
C ALA A 109 7.38 0.83 -1.55
N VAL A 110 8.35 1.30 -2.33
CA VAL A 110 8.41 2.71 -2.73
C VAL A 110 7.34 3.04 -3.78
N ALA A 111 6.99 2.13 -4.69
CA ALA A 111 5.89 2.31 -5.63
C ALA A 111 4.56 2.44 -4.89
N THR A 112 4.29 1.59 -3.90
CA THR A 112 3.10 1.65 -3.04
C THR A 112 3.03 3.00 -2.28
N TYR A 113 4.15 3.46 -1.73
CA TYR A 113 4.21 4.76 -1.07
C TYR A 113 3.89 5.90 -2.04
N VAL A 114 4.48 5.91 -3.23
CA VAL A 114 4.24 6.96 -4.24
C VAL A 114 2.79 6.95 -4.68
N GLU A 115 2.20 5.79 -4.96
CA GLU A 115 0.79 5.68 -5.35
C GLU A 115 -0.13 6.23 -4.27
N GLN A 116 0.02 5.81 -3.03
CA GLN A 116 -0.78 6.32 -1.92
C GLN A 116 -0.63 7.85 -1.77
N ARG A 117 0.59 8.38 -1.93
CA ARG A 117 0.82 9.83 -1.87
C ARG A 117 0.20 10.58 -3.04
N ALA A 118 0.21 9.98 -4.23
CA ALA A 118 -0.43 10.53 -5.42
C ALA A 118 -1.95 10.65 -5.25
N GLU A 119 -2.59 9.61 -4.71
CA GLU A 119 -4.03 9.62 -4.39
C GLU A 119 -4.39 10.68 -3.35
N LEU A 120 -3.56 10.86 -2.33
CA LEU A 120 -3.73 11.90 -1.28
C LEU A 120 -3.32 13.30 -1.75
N GLY A 121 -2.89 13.46 -3.01
CA GLY A 121 -2.45 14.74 -3.57
C GLY A 121 -1.18 15.30 -2.93
N TRP A 122 -0.32 14.45 -2.35
CA TRP A 122 0.92 14.83 -1.64
C TRP A 122 0.70 15.82 -0.48
N SER A 123 -0.52 15.93 0.01
CA SER A 123 -0.81 16.74 1.18
C SER A 123 -0.10 16.18 2.42
N ARG A 124 0.41 17.05 3.29
CA ARG A 124 0.87 16.64 4.63
C ARG A 124 -0.37 16.30 5.47
N ARG A 125 -0.29 15.21 6.19
CA ARG A 125 -1.23 14.94 7.27
C ARG A 125 -0.92 15.82 8.46
#